data_5820d5a429216aa014e02b60d822ea48
#
_entry.id   5820d5a429216aa014e02b60d822ea48
#
_cell.length_a   1.000
_cell.length_b   1.000
_cell.length_c   1.000
_cell.angle_alpha   90.00
_cell.angle_beta   90.00
_cell.angle_gamma   90.00
#
_symmetry.space_group_name_H-M   'P 1'
#
loop_
_entity.id
_entity.type
_entity.pdbx_description
1 polymer ?
#
loop_
_entity_poly.entity_id
_entity_poly.type
_entity_poly.pdbx_seq_one_letter_code
_entity_poly.pdbx_strand_id
1 'polypeptide(L)'
;MSEEFKGLVAVVTGAGSGIGLAVAQHFHDNGAKVYGLDLQEGSMSPYAHFITCDIGNPTSVIAAFAELAKHTQVLDILANNAGVGATGTVEDATEEEWLRVLNINVVGTSRVSAAAISMLRKSKSPAIVNTCSIAATAGLPKRAVYSASKGAIMSLTLAMAADHVKEGIRVNCVNPGTADTPWVARLLSQAQDPVAERAALEARQPLGRLVSAPEVASAIAYLASPRQASTTGTILAVDGGMQGLRLPK
;
A
#
# COMPACT_ATOMS: atom_id res chain seq x y z
N MET A 1 19.18 -15.95 4.09
CA MET A 1 18.34 -14.74 4.08
C MET A 1 19.15 -13.63 3.43
N SER A 2 18.58 -12.89 2.53
CA SER A 2 19.26 -11.73 1.93
C SER A 2 19.34 -10.63 3.00
N GLU A 3 20.44 -9.89 3.08
CA GLU A 3 20.60 -8.75 3.98
C GLU A 3 20.39 -7.43 3.25
N GLU A 4 19.50 -7.40 2.26
CA GLU A 4 19.33 -6.28 1.33
C GLU A 4 18.92 -4.99 2.03
N PHE A 5 18.14 -5.10 3.11
CA PHE A 5 17.66 -3.96 3.90
C PHE A 5 18.36 -3.83 5.27
N LYS A 6 19.50 -4.50 5.44
CA LYS A 6 20.25 -4.48 6.70
C LYS A 6 20.60 -3.06 7.11
N GLY A 7 20.20 -2.71 8.33
CA GLY A 7 20.45 -1.39 8.93
C GLY A 7 19.54 -0.28 8.44
N LEU A 8 18.61 -0.55 7.53
CA LEU A 8 17.59 0.40 7.09
C LEU A 8 16.38 0.39 8.03
N VAL A 9 15.73 1.53 8.14
CA VAL A 9 14.50 1.72 8.91
C VAL A 9 13.32 1.85 7.96
N ALA A 10 12.32 1.01 8.17
CA ALA A 10 11.09 1.00 7.37
C ALA A 10 9.85 1.31 8.24
N VAL A 11 8.95 2.12 7.71
CA VAL A 11 7.60 2.32 8.23
C VAL A 11 6.61 1.69 7.25
N VAL A 12 5.69 0.88 7.75
CA VAL A 12 4.62 0.26 6.97
C VAL A 12 3.27 0.62 7.57
N THR A 13 2.39 1.26 6.81
CA THR A 13 1.01 1.53 7.26
C THR A 13 0.08 0.37 6.90
N GLY A 14 -0.91 0.08 7.77
CA GLY A 14 -1.79 -1.09 7.61
C GLY A 14 -1.04 -2.41 7.80
N ALA A 15 -0.05 -2.43 8.70
CA ALA A 15 0.86 -3.56 8.89
C ALA A 15 0.26 -4.73 9.68
N GLY A 16 -0.91 -4.56 10.30
CA GLY A 16 -1.53 -5.57 11.15
C GLY A 16 -2.06 -6.80 10.39
N SER A 17 -2.27 -6.71 9.08
CA SER A 17 -2.83 -7.80 8.28
C SER A 17 -2.51 -7.69 6.78
N GLY A 18 -2.82 -8.74 6.01
CA GLY A 18 -2.83 -8.75 4.55
C GLY A 18 -1.50 -8.33 3.92
N ILE A 19 -1.57 -7.43 2.94
CA ILE A 19 -0.39 -6.96 2.19
C ILE A 19 0.58 -6.24 3.13
N GLY A 20 0.09 -5.36 4.03
CA GLY A 20 0.95 -4.61 4.94
C GLY A 20 1.74 -5.51 5.88
N LEU A 21 1.11 -6.57 6.41
CA LEU A 21 1.79 -7.57 7.21
C LEU A 21 2.87 -8.31 6.40
N ALA A 22 2.56 -8.72 5.17
CA ALA A 22 3.53 -9.37 4.31
C ALA A 22 4.72 -8.46 3.96
N VAL A 23 4.47 -7.15 3.82
CA VAL A 23 5.52 -6.13 3.60
C VAL A 23 6.40 -5.99 4.84
N ALA A 24 5.79 -5.89 6.03
CA ALA A 24 6.53 -5.80 7.30
C ALA A 24 7.42 -7.04 7.50
N GLN A 25 6.86 -8.22 7.29
CA GLN A 25 7.61 -9.48 7.34
C GLN A 25 8.75 -9.50 6.32
N HIS A 26 8.49 -9.14 5.07
CA HIS A 26 9.52 -9.15 4.02
C HIS A 26 10.70 -8.23 4.36
N PHE A 27 10.44 -7.00 4.83
CA PHE A 27 11.51 -6.08 5.24
C PHE A 27 12.28 -6.61 6.45
N HIS A 28 11.59 -7.12 7.47
CA HIS A 28 12.19 -7.71 8.66
C HIS A 28 13.12 -8.89 8.30
N ASP A 29 12.63 -9.85 7.51
CA ASP A 29 13.37 -11.06 7.13
C ASP A 29 14.60 -10.75 6.27
N ASN A 30 14.65 -9.54 5.67
CA ASN A 30 15.79 -9.04 4.89
C ASN A 30 16.61 -7.97 5.64
N GLY A 31 16.46 -7.87 6.96
CA GLY A 31 17.37 -7.15 7.86
C GLY A 31 16.99 -5.71 8.18
N ALA A 32 15.81 -5.21 7.76
CA ALA A 32 15.34 -3.89 8.15
C ALA A 32 14.82 -3.86 9.59
N LYS A 33 14.94 -2.69 10.24
CA LYS A 33 14.17 -2.37 11.44
C LYS A 33 12.81 -1.83 11.01
N VAL A 34 11.74 -2.54 11.35
CA VAL A 34 10.39 -2.21 10.86
C VAL A 34 9.51 -1.63 11.97
N TYR A 35 8.80 -0.56 11.66
CA TYR A 35 7.73 0.02 12.46
C TYR A 35 6.41 -0.13 11.71
N GLY A 36 5.45 -0.78 12.34
CA GLY A 36 4.12 -1.02 11.77
C GLY A 36 3.10 -0.04 12.34
N LEU A 37 2.48 0.76 11.50
CA LEU A 37 1.42 1.68 11.85
C LEU A 37 0.06 1.06 11.48
N ASP A 38 -0.81 0.87 12.48
CA ASP A 38 -2.16 0.34 12.27
C ASP A 38 -3.09 0.80 13.42
N LEU A 39 -4.39 0.58 13.26
CA LEU A 39 -5.37 0.76 14.35
C LEU A 39 -5.19 -0.28 15.46
N GLN A 40 -4.73 -1.48 15.08
CA GLN A 40 -4.52 -2.62 15.98
C GLN A 40 -3.23 -3.33 15.59
N GLU A 41 -2.58 -3.96 16.58
CA GLU A 41 -1.32 -4.70 16.35
C GLU A 41 -1.47 -5.84 15.33
N GLY A 42 -2.61 -6.53 15.36
CA GLY A 42 -2.85 -7.67 14.49
C GLY A 42 -1.80 -8.76 14.66
N SER A 43 -1.23 -9.22 13.55
CA SER A 43 -0.20 -10.28 13.55
C SER A 43 1.23 -9.75 13.31
N MET A 44 1.47 -8.43 13.46
CA MET A 44 2.78 -7.86 13.10
C MET A 44 3.88 -8.05 14.15
N SER A 45 3.53 -8.39 15.40
CA SER A 45 4.46 -8.41 16.54
C SER A 45 5.82 -9.11 16.30
N PRO A 46 5.91 -10.23 15.55
CA PRO A 46 7.23 -10.83 15.30
C PRO A 46 8.10 -10.02 14.32
N TYR A 47 7.51 -9.13 13.51
CA TYR A 47 8.16 -8.51 12.35
C TYR A 47 8.31 -7.00 12.48
N ALA A 48 7.50 -6.35 13.30
CA ALA A 48 7.49 -4.90 13.39
C ALA A 48 7.18 -4.42 14.82
N HIS A 49 7.77 -3.29 15.20
CA HIS A 49 7.35 -2.54 16.37
C HIS A 49 6.02 -1.83 16.08
N PHE A 50 4.98 -2.18 16.83
CA PHE A 50 3.65 -1.61 16.65
C PHE A 50 3.57 -0.17 17.19
N ILE A 51 3.00 0.71 16.37
CA ILE A 51 2.60 2.08 16.77
C ILE A 51 1.16 2.28 16.33
N THR A 52 0.27 2.60 17.29
CA THR A 52 -1.14 2.89 16.97
C THR A 52 -1.24 4.12 16.09
N CYS A 53 -1.92 3.99 14.96
CA CYS A 53 -2.11 5.10 14.02
C CYS A 53 -3.38 4.93 13.20
N ASP A 54 -4.29 5.90 13.32
CA ASP A 54 -5.37 6.11 12.35
C ASP A 54 -4.91 7.16 11.32
N ILE A 55 -4.63 6.72 10.10
CA ILE A 55 -4.21 7.63 9.02
C ILE A 55 -5.30 8.62 8.59
N GLY A 56 -6.57 8.30 8.86
CA GLY A 56 -7.72 9.18 8.64
C GLY A 56 -7.78 10.36 9.62
N ASN A 57 -7.04 10.29 10.74
CA ASN A 57 -7.03 11.29 11.79
C ASN A 57 -5.68 12.02 11.87
N PRO A 58 -5.63 13.35 11.64
CA PRO A 58 -4.37 14.09 11.64
C PRO A 58 -3.65 14.06 12.99
N THR A 59 -4.38 14.14 14.11
CA THR A 59 -3.79 14.09 15.46
C THR A 59 -3.15 12.72 15.72
N SER A 60 -3.76 11.64 15.27
CA SER A 60 -3.22 10.28 15.39
C SER A 60 -1.91 10.13 14.61
N VAL A 61 -1.84 10.67 13.39
CA VAL A 61 -0.60 10.63 12.59
C VAL A 61 0.52 11.43 13.27
N ILE A 62 0.23 12.63 13.78
CA ILE A 62 1.21 13.43 14.53
C ILE A 62 1.73 12.66 15.74
N ALA A 63 0.84 12.05 16.53
CA ALA A 63 1.23 11.27 17.70
C ALA A 63 2.07 10.04 17.33
N ALA A 64 1.71 9.32 16.25
CA ALA A 64 2.46 8.15 15.79
C ALA A 64 3.89 8.52 15.35
N PHE A 65 4.08 9.63 14.63
CA PHE A 65 5.42 10.08 14.25
C PHE A 65 6.21 10.67 15.41
N ALA A 66 5.55 11.26 16.41
CA ALA A 66 6.20 11.66 17.66
C ALA A 66 6.69 10.42 18.45
N GLU A 67 5.91 9.34 18.48
CA GLU A 67 6.34 8.06 19.05
C GLU A 67 7.51 7.45 18.26
N LEU A 68 7.41 7.38 16.94
CA LEU A 68 8.49 6.91 16.06
C LEU A 68 9.80 7.66 16.31
N ALA A 69 9.72 8.98 16.49
CA ALA A 69 10.89 9.83 16.72
C ALA A 69 11.65 9.54 18.02
N LYS A 70 11.04 8.84 19.00
CA LYS A 70 11.73 8.35 20.21
C LYS A 70 12.66 7.17 19.90
N HIS A 71 12.41 6.44 18.82
CA HIS A 71 13.12 5.22 18.43
C HIS A 71 14.13 5.41 17.31
N THR A 72 13.90 6.38 16.43
CA THR A 72 14.76 6.70 15.29
C THR A 72 14.60 8.14 14.84
N GLN A 73 15.67 8.72 14.26
CA GLN A 73 15.65 10.04 13.66
C GLN A 73 15.75 9.99 12.12
N VAL A 74 15.95 8.79 11.57
CA VAL A 74 16.09 8.54 10.13
C VAL A 74 15.02 7.53 9.71
N LEU A 75 14.43 7.76 8.57
CA LEU A 75 13.54 6.81 7.90
C LEU A 75 14.07 6.58 6.49
N ASP A 76 14.28 5.33 6.13
CA ASP A 76 14.77 4.97 4.80
C ASP A 76 13.62 4.58 3.87
N ILE A 77 12.60 3.91 4.40
CA ILE A 77 11.50 3.37 3.59
C ILE A 77 10.16 3.72 4.24
N LEU A 78 9.26 4.29 3.44
CA LEU A 78 7.85 4.42 3.78
C LEU A 78 7.02 3.59 2.81
N ALA A 79 6.34 2.56 3.31
CA ALA A 79 5.34 1.79 2.57
C ALA A 79 3.92 2.24 2.99
N ASN A 80 3.30 3.07 2.18
CA ASN A 80 1.91 3.50 2.34
C ASN A 80 0.97 2.42 1.81
N ASN A 81 0.51 1.55 2.69
CA ASN A 81 -0.37 0.44 2.33
C ASN A 81 -1.77 0.54 2.96
N ALA A 82 -1.92 1.22 4.10
CA ALA A 82 -3.22 1.38 4.76
C ALA A 82 -4.26 1.98 3.82
N GLY A 83 -5.46 1.42 3.86
CA GLY A 83 -6.57 1.89 3.05
C GLY A 83 -7.81 1.04 3.23
N VAL A 84 -8.94 1.55 2.75
CA VAL A 84 -10.24 0.89 2.82
C VAL A 84 -10.81 0.69 1.42
N GLY A 85 -11.54 -0.41 1.25
CA GLY A 85 -12.33 -0.65 0.05
C GLY A 85 -13.69 0.06 0.10
N ALA A 86 -14.30 0.20 -1.07
CA ALA A 86 -15.70 0.58 -1.22
C ALA A 86 -16.32 -0.21 -2.37
N THR A 87 -17.61 -0.48 -2.26
CA THR A 87 -18.41 -1.16 -3.29
C THR A 87 -19.63 -0.30 -3.61
N GLY A 88 -20.00 -0.24 -4.87
CA GLY A 88 -21.16 0.51 -5.33
C GLY A 88 -20.87 1.27 -6.62
N THR A 89 -21.96 1.58 -7.34
CA THR A 89 -21.94 2.48 -8.49
C THR A 89 -21.88 3.95 -8.02
N VAL A 90 -21.86 4.87 -8.95
CA VAL A 90 -21.96 6.30 -8.63
C VAL A 90 -23.31 6.66 -7.96
N GLU A 91 -24.36 5.91 -8.29
CA GLU A 91 -25.70 6.13 -7.74
C GLU A 91 -25.85 5.60 -6.32
N ASP A 92 -25.11 4.51 -5.98
CA ASP A 92 -25.21 3.86 -4.67
C ASP A 92 -24.40 4.57 -3.58
N ALA A 93 -23.31 5.25 -3.97
CA ALA A 93 -22.34 5.80 -3.02
C ALA A 93 -22.83 7.11 -2.41
N THR A 94 -22.95 7.16 -1.09
CA THR A 94 -23.29 8.41 -0.38
C THR A 94 -22.10 9.38 -0.28
N GLU A 95 -22.39 10.65 -0.03
CA GLU A 95 -21.34 11.67 0.17
C GLU A 95 -20.45 11.31 1.36
N GLU A 96 -21.01 10.76 2.43
CA GLU A 96 -20.25 10.32 3.61
C GLU A 96 -19.26 9.20 3.26
N GLU A 97 -19.65 8.26 2.40
CA GLU A 97 -18.75 7.20 1.94
C GLU A 97 -17.64 7.77 1.06
N TRP A 98 -17.96 8.69 0.15
CA TRP A 98 -16.97 9.42 -0.63
C TRP A 98 -15.95 10.11 0.25
N LEU A 99 -16.40 10.92 1.20
CA LEU A 99 -15.54 11.67 2.11
C LEU A 99 -14.70 10.73 2.98
N ARG A 100 -15.28 9.67 3.52
CA ARG A 100 -14.59 8.69 4.36
C ARG A 100 -13.48 7.99 3.57
N VAL A 101 -13.78 7.48 2.38
CA VAL A 101 -12.79 6.72 1.57
C VAL A 101 -11.68 7.63 1.07
N LEU A 102 -12.00 8.83 0.58
CA LEU A 102 -10.99 9.80 0.16
C LEU A 102 -10.15 10.28 1.33
N ASN A 103 -10.76 10.53 2.50
CA ASN A 103 -10.01 10.93 3.70
C ASN A 103 -8.99 9.86 4.12
N ILE A 104 -9.37 8.58 4.11
CA ILE A 104 -8.45 7.50 4.50
C ILE A 104 -7.43 7.23 3.40
N ASN A 105 -7.89 6.90 2.17
CA ASN A 105 -7.01 6.41 1.13
C ASN A 105 -6.09 7.49 0.56
N VAL A 106 -6.59 8.71 0.37
CA VAL A 106 -5.85 9.78 -0.32
C VAL A 106 -5.23 10.74 0.68
N VAL A 107 -6.07 11.40 1.49
CA VAL A 107 -5.59 12.40 2.44
C VAL A 107 -4.75 11.76 3.54
N GLY A 108 -5.10 10.54 3.98
CA GLY A 108 -4.32 9.75 4.94
C GLY A 108 -2.93 9.39 4.42
N THR A 109 -2.83 8.92 3.18
CA THR A 109 -1.53 8.67 2.51
C THR A 109 -0.69 9.96 2.43
N SER A 110 -1.31 11.08 2.07
CA SER A 110 -0.64 12.38 2.03
C SER A 110 -0.15 12.82 3.41
N ARG A 111 -0.97 12.68 4.47
CA ARG A 111 -0.59 13.03 5.86
C ARG A 111 0.61 12.24 6.34
N VAL A 112 0.57 10.92 6.15
CA VAL A 112 1.68 10.03 6.56
C VAL A 112 2.94 10.39 5.79
N SER A 113 2.85 10.61 4.49
CA SER A 113 3.98 11.01 3.66
C SER A 113 4.57 12.34 4.12
N ALA A 114 3.74 13.36 4.35
CA ALA A 114 4.18 14.67 4.82
C ALA A 114 4.90 14.58 6.19
N ALA A 115 4.37 13.77 7.12
CA ALA A 115 5.00 13.55 8.41
C ALA A 115 6.37 12.84 8.31
N ALA A 116 6.54 11.97 7.29
CA ALA A 116 7.75 11.20 7.07
C ALA A 116 8.89 11.97 6.38
N ILE A 117 8.58 12.98 5.56
CA ILE A 117 9.54 13.65 4.67
C ILE A 117 10.79 14.15 5.41
N SER A 118 10.65 14.74 6.57
CA SER A 118 11.79 15.28 7.35
C SER A 118 12.77 14.19 7.81
N MET A 119 12.26 12.97 8.05
CA MET A 119 13.08 11.81 8.42
C MET A 119 13.66 11.14 7.18
N LEU A 120 12.92 11.08 6.07
CA LEU A 120 13.39 10.55 4.78
C LEU A 120 14.55 11.38 4.22
N ARG A 121 14.52 12.71 4.36
CA ARG A 121 15.64 13.61 3.96
C ARG A 121 16.96 13.30 4.63
N LYS A 122 16.96 12.60 5.77
CA LYS A 122 18.18 12.21 6.50
C LYS A 122 18.71 10.86 6.04
N SER A 123 17.99 10.13 5.23
CA SER A 123 18.40 8.84 4.66
C SER A 123 19.39 9.03 3.49
N LYS A 124 20.24 8.04 3.30
CA LYS A 124 21.13 7.94 2.11
C LYS A 124 20.43 7.34 0.88
N SER A 125 19.31 6.66 1.08
CA SER A 125 18.58 5.98 0.00
C SER A 125 17.05 5.98 0.25
N PRO A 126 16.44 7.16 0.44
CA PRO A 126 15.05 7.25 0.83
C PRO A 126 14.10 6.80 -0.28
N ALA A 127 13.07 6.04 0.11
CA ALA A 127 12.04 5.58 -0.80
C ALA A 127 10.64 5.61 -0.17
N ILE A 128 9.67 6.05 -0.95
CA ILE A 128 8.23 5.93 -0.65
C ILE A 128 7.63 4.98 -1.68
N VAL A 129 6.89 3.98 -1.22
CA VAL A 129 6.12 3.09 -2.09
C VAL A 129 4.66 3.11 -1.67
N ASN A 130 3.79 3.56 -2.55
CA ASN A 130 2.36 3.63 -2.33
C ASN A 130 1.66 2.37 -2.86
N THR A 131 0.65 1.88 -2.16
CA THR A 131 -0.20 0.78 -2.63
C THR A 131 -1.42 1.35 -3.35
N CYS A 132 -1.37 1.31 -4.69
CA CYS A 132 -2.48 1.64 -5.57
C CYS A 132 -3.44 0.43 -5.72
N SER A 133 -4.00 0.20 -6.88
CA SER A 133 -4.84 -0.95 -7.23
C SER A 133 -5.08 -0.99 -8.73
N ILE A 134 -5.29 -2.17 -9.28
CA ILE A 134 -5.81 -2.35 -10.63
C ILE A 134 -7.08 -1.50 -10.89
N ALA A 135 -7.84 -1.20 -9.85
CA ALA A 135 -9.02 -0.33 -9.93
C ALA A 135 -8.71 1.12 -10.38
N ALA A 136 -7.44 1.55 -10.31
CA ALA A 136 -7.02 2.85 -10.83
C ALA A 136 -6.94 2.90 -12.37
N THR A 137 -6.71 1.75 -13.01
CA THR A 137 -6.39 1.66 -14.45
C THR A 137 -7.37 0.80 -15.24
N ALA A 138 -8.11 -0.09 -14.57
CA ALA A 138 -9.15 -0.93 -15.18
C ALA A 138 -10.54 -0.50 -14.69
N GLY A 139 -11.49 -0.38 -15.61
CA GLY A 139 -12.90 -0.11 -15.29
C GLY A 139 -13.54 -1.32 -14.61
N LEU A 140 -13.59 -1.33 -13.29
CA LEU A 140 -14.22 -2.39 -12.52
C LEU A 140 -15.65 -2.01 -12.14
N PRO A 141 -16.65 -2.88 -12.40
CA PRO A 141 -18.03 -2.59 -12.02
C PRO A 141 -18.16 -2.48 -10.50
N LYS A 142 -19.04 -1.60 -10.05
CA LYS A 142 -19.35 -1.36 -8.63
C LYS A 142 -18.12 -0.99 -7.79
N ARG A 143 -17.23 -0.14 -8.32
CA ARG A 143 -16.01 0.33 -7.65
C ARG A 143 -15.78 1.84 -7.79
N ALA A 144 -16.85 2.64 -7.97
CA ALA A 144 -16.73 4.06 -8.30
C ALA A 144 -15.82 4.83 -7.33
N VAL A 145 -16.16 4.86 -6.04
CA VAL A 145 -15.40 5.59 -5.01
C VAL A 145 -13.99 5.03 -4.85
N TYR A 146 -13.88 3.70 -4.80
CA TYR A 146 -12.58 3.04 -4.64
C TYR A 146 -11.65 3.31 -5.82
N SER A 147 -12.14 3.18 -7.06
CA SER A 147 -11.37 3.47 -8.27
C SER A 147 -10.89 4.92 -8.30
N ALA A 148 -11.76 5.87 -7.98
CA ALA A 148 -11.40 7.28 -7.89
C ALA A 148 -10.28 7.52 -6.86
N SER A 149 -10.40 6.91 -5.66
CA SER A 149 -9.38 7.03 -4.61
C SER A 149 -8.04 6.45 -5.04
N LYS A 150 -8.03 5.30 -5.73
CA LYS A 150 -6.79 4.65 -6.19
C LYS A 150 -6.19 5.35 -7.41
N GLY A 151 -7.02 5.93 -8.29
CA GLY A 151 -6.55 6.84 -9.35
C GLY A 151 -5.86 8.08 -8.77
N ALA A 152 -6.42 8.66 -7.70
CA ALA A 152 -5.80 9.77 -7.00
C ALA A 152 -4.44 9.40 -6.39
N ILE A 153 -4.28 8.20 -5.80
CA ILE A 153 -2.98 7.70 -5.30
C ILE A 153 -1.95 7.57 -6.42
N MET A 154 -2.36 7.09 -7.58
CA MET A 154 -1.47 6.98 -8.75
C MET A 154 -0.96 8.36 -9.18
N SER A 155 -1.83 9.35 -9.30
CA SER A 155 -1.46 10.73 -9.64
C SER A 155 -0.63 11.39 -8.54
N LEU A 156 -0.99 11.20 -7.26
CA LEU A 156 -0.24 11.69 -6.11
C LEU A 156 1.20 11.13 -6.10
N THR A 157 1.37 9.87 -6.45
CA THR A 157 2.71 9.25 -6.56
C THR A 157 3.59 9.99 -7.56
N LEU A 158 3.06 10.32 -8.73
CA LEU A 158 3.80 11.06 -9.77
C LEU A 158 4.15 12.48 -9.31
N ALA A 159 3.19 13.17 -8.68
CA ALA A 159 3.42 14.51 -8.15
C ALA A 159 4.51 14.51 -7.07
N MET A 160 4.41 13.61 -6.09
CA MET A 160 5.42 13.45 -5.04
C MET A 160 6.80 13.07 -5.61
N ALA A 161 6.85 12.21 -6.64
CA ALA A 161 8.11 11.88 -7.29
C ALA A 161 8.75 13.12 -7.94
N ALA A 162 7.96 13.95 -8.62
CA ALA A 162 8.43 15.18 -9.23
C ALA A 162 8.91 16.20 -8.20
N ASP A 163 8.20 16.37 -7.08
CA ASP A 163 8.52 17.31 -6.02
C ASP A 163 9.84 16.95 -5.31
N HIS A 164 10.12 15.66 -5.11
CA HIS A 164 11.19 15.19 -4.23
C HIS A 164 12.38 14.55 -4.96
N VAL A 165 12.36 14.42 -6.30
CA VAL A 165 13.44 13.77 -7.06
C VAL A 165 14.80 14.47 -6.84
N LYS A 166 14.82 15.81 -6.75
CA LYS A 166 16.06 16.57 -6.50
C LYS A 166 16.59 16.41 -5.07
N GLU A 167 15.75 15.98 -4.15
CA GLU A 167 16.12 15.64 -2.78
C GLU A 167 16.60 14.18 -2.64
N GLY A 168 16.60 13.43 -3.74
CA GLY A 168 16.98 12.02 -3.78
C GLY A 168 15.89 11.06 -3.24
N ILE A 169 14.71 11.55 -2.88
CA ILE A 169 13.59 10.70 -2.42
C ILE A 169 12.88 10.11 -3.63
N ARG A 170 12.93 8.80 -3.78
CA ARG A 170 12.22 8.07 -4.82
C ARG A 170 10.78 7.79 -4.37
N VAL A 171 9.83 8.03 -5.24
CA VAL A 171 8.41 7.75 -4.96
C VAL A 171 7.82 6.92 -6.08
N ASN A 172 7.33 5.75 -5.74
CA ASN A 172 6.75 4.79 -6.68
C ASN A 172 5.43 4.23 -6.14
N CYS A 173 4.69 3.51 -6.96
CA CYS A 173 3.58 2.71 -6.45
C CYS A 173 3.53 1.32 -7.10
N VAL A 174 2.94 0.38 -6.36
CA VAL A 174 2.49 -0.91 -6.89
C VAL A 174 1.02 -0.82 -7.26
N ASN A 175 0.62 -1.54 -8.32
CA ASN A 175 -0.74 -1.64 -8.81
C ASN A 175 -1.22 -3.10 -8.74
N PRO A 176 -1.62 -3.60 -7.54
CA PRO A 176 -2.05 -4.98 -7.37
C PRO A 176 -3.37 -5.27 -8.08
N GLY A 177 -3.48 -6.49 -8.62
CA GLY A 177 -4.76 -7.10 -8.96
C GLY A 177 -5.59 -7.42 -7.72
N THR A 178 -6.55 -8.34 -7.85
CA THR A 178 -7.27 -8.86 -6.68
C THR A 178 -6.33 -9.74 -5.87
N ALA A 179 -5.95 -9.26 -4.68
CA ALA A 179 -5.02 -9.96 -3.80
C ALA A 179 -5.78 -10.83 -2.77
N ASP A 180 -5.32 -12.06 -2.57
CA ASP A 180 -5.87 -12.98 -1.57
C ASP A 180 -5.48 -12.49 -0.15
N THR A 181 -6.41 -11.81 0.48
CA THR A 181 -6.21 -11.10 1.75
C THR A 181 -7.43 -11.27 2.65
N PRO A 182 -7.31 -11.00 3.97
CA PRO A 182 -8.47 -11.01 4.86
C PRO A 182 -9.61 -10.11 4.41
N TRP A 183 -9.34 -9.04 3.66
CA TRP A 183 -10.39 -8.19 3.09
C TRP A 183 -11.19 -8.94 2.01
N VAL A 184 -10.52 -9.64 1.10
CA VAL A 184 -11.19 -10.47 0.08
C VAL A 184 -11.95 -11.62 0.75
N ALA A 185 -11.37 -12.26 1.78
CA ALA A 185 -12.07 -13.29 2.54
C ALA A 185 -13.37 -12.77 3.16
N ARG A 186 -13.38 -11.57 3.75
CA ARG A 186 -14.61 -10.92 4.25
C ARG A 186 -15.60 -10.60 3.11
N LEU A 187 -15.13 -10.14 1.96
CA LEU A 187 -16.00 -9.90 0.79
C LEU A 187 -16.67 -11.19 0.34
N LEU A 188 -15.93 -12.28 0.25
CA LEU A 188 -16.44 -13.59 -0.14
C LEU A 188 -17.44 -14.15 0.89
N SER A 189 -17.20 -13.97 2.19
CA SER A 189 -18.12 -14.43 3.24
C SER A 189 -19.48 -13.73 3.21
N GLN A 190 -19.58 -12.59 2.57
CA GLN A 190 -20.84 -11.84 2.39
C GLN A 190 -21.54 -12.13 1.05
N ALA A 191 -20.89 -12.88 0.16
CA ALA A 191 -21.47 -13.24 -1.12
C ALA A 191 -22.54 -14.33 -0.98
N GLN A 192 -23.54 -14.32 -1.84
CA GLN A 192 -24.58 -15.36 -1.89
C GLN A 192 -23.98 -16.74 -2.21
N ASP A 193 -22.98 -16.79 -3.08
CA ASP A 193 -22.19 -17.98 -3.39
C ASP A 193 -20.68 -17.60 -3.34
N PRO A 194 -20.00 -17.85 -2.22
CA PRO A 194 -18.60 -17.53 -2.06
C PRO A 194 -17.67 -18.24 -3.04
N VAL A 195 -18.03 -19.46 -3.47
CA VAL A 195 -17.21 -20.27 -4.40
C VAL A 195 -17.28 -19.68 -5.81
N ALA A 196 -18.50 -19.39 -6.27
CA ALA A 196 -18.69 -18.77 -7.58
C ALA A 196 -18.07 -17.35 -7.63
N GLU A 197 -18.22 -16.55 -6.55
CA GLU A 197 -17.61 -15.22 -6.49
C GLU A 197 -16.09 -15.30 -6.51
N ARG A 198 -15.47 -16.25 -5.78
CA ARG A 198 -14.02 -16.48 -5.83
C ARG A 198 -13.56 -16.85 -7.24
N ALA A 199 -14.23 -17.79 -7.87
CA ALA A 199 -13.92 -18.19 -9.26
C ALA A 199 -14.03 -16.99 -10.23
N ALA A 200 -15.05 -16.14 -10.06
CA ALA A 200 -15.20 -14.93 -10.86
C ALA A 200 -14.07 -13.92 -10.64
N LEU A 201 -13.57 -13.76 -9.41
CA LEU A 201 -12.43 -12.91 -9.10
C LEU A 201 -11.13 -13.46 -9.71
N GLU A 202 -10.92 -14.76 -9.67
CA GLU A 202 -9.76 -15.43 -10.27
C GLU A 202 -9.78 -15.34 -11.80
N ALA A 203 -10.94 -15.55 -12.42
CA ALA A 203 -11.11 -15.47 -13.88
C ALA A 203 -10.89 -14.07 -14.45
N ARG A 204 -10.97 -13.00 -13.65
CA ARG A 204 -10.65 -11.64 -14.08
C ARG A 204 -9.15 -11.42 -14.32
N GLN A 205 -8.31 -12.24 -13.70
CA GLN A 205 -6.87 -12.15 -13.83
C GLN A 205 -6.39 -13.18 -14.89
N PRO A 206 -5.73 -12.77 -15.98
CA PRO A 206 -5.22 -13.68 -17.00
C PRO A 206 -4.40 -14.85 -16.45
N LEU A 207 -3.72 -14.66 -15.32
CA LEU A 207 -2.98 -15.71 -14.62
C LEU A 207 -3.88 -16.82 -14.05
N GLY A 208 -5.21 -16.60 -13.94
CA GLY A 208 -6.18 -17.60 -13.48
C GLY A 208 -6.20 -17.82 -11.97
N ARG A 209 -5.58 -16.93 -11.18
CA ARG A 209 -5.60 -16.97 -9.70
C ARG A 209 -5.52 -15.58 -9.10
N LEU A 210 -5.84 -15.47 -7.83
CA LEU A 210 -5.59 -14.24 -7.07
C LEU A 210 -4.09 -13.99 -6.90
N VAL A 211 -3.70 -12.73 -6.83
CA VAL A 211 -2.35 -12.32 -6.43
C VAL A 211 -2.18 -12.59 -4.95
N SER A 212 -1.02 -13.07 -4.53
CA SER A 212 -0.74 -13.27 -3.11
C SER A 212 -0.17 -11.99 -2.44
N ALA A 213 -0.40 -11.83 -1.14
CA ALA A 213 0.20 -10.75 -0.38
C ALA A 213 1.74 -10.74 -0.43
N PRO A 214 2.44 -11.88 -0.36
CA PRO A 214 3.90 -11.94 -0.54
C PRO A 214 4.39 -11.47 -1.93
N GLU A 215 3.65 -11.73 -3.01
CA GLU A 215 4.02 -11.22 -4.35
C GLU A 215 3.98 -9.69 -4.39
N VAL A 216 2.95 -9.09 -3.80
CA VAL A 216 2.86 -7.62 -3.67
C VAL A 216 3.95 -7.06 -2.77
N ALA A 217 4.25 -7.73 -1.65
CA ALA A 217 5.32 -7.34 -0.74
C ALA A 217 6.69 -7.36 -1.42
N SER A 218 6.99 -8.38 -2.22
CA SER A 218 8.21 -8.47 -3.01
C SER A 218 8.35 -7.33 -4.02
N ALA A 219 7.26 -6.94 -4.68
CA ALA A 219 7.25 -5.81 -5.61
C ALA A 219 7.46 -4.46 -4.87
N ILE A 220 6.87 -4.28 -3.69
CA ILE A 220 7.10 -3.11 -2.84
C ILE A 220 8.57 -3.07 -2.42
N ALA A 221 9.14 -4.18 -1.98
CA ALA A 221 10.54 -4.29 -1.60
C ALA A 221 11.48 -3.98 -2.78
N TYR A 222 11.19 -4.47 -3.97
CA TYR A 222 11.93 -4.12 -5.18
C TYR A 222 11.96 -2.60 -5.39
N LEU A 223 10.81 -1.92 -5.35
CA LEU A 223 10.74 -0.47 -5.53
C LEU A 223 11.39 0.32 -4.38
N ALA A 224 11.40 -0.23 -3.17
CA ALA A 224 12.04 0.37 -2.00
C ALA A 224 13.56 0.16 -1.97
N SER A 225 14.07 -0.86 -2.66
CA SER A 225 15.47 -1.28 -2.63
C SER A 225 16.44 -0.14 -2.97
N PRO A 226 17.52 0.07 -2.21
CA PRO A 226 18.59 0.99 -2.56
C PRO A 226 19.24 0.71 -3.93
N ARG A 227 19.14 -0.54 -4.41
CA ARG A 227 19.67 -0.94 -5.73
C ARG A 227 18.86 -0.36 -6.88
N GLN A 228 17.65 0.13 -6.63
CA GLN A 228 16.75 0.72 -7.64
C GLN A 228 16.89 2.25 -7.68
N ALA A 229 18.09 2.77 -7.58
CA ALA A 229 18.36 4.20 -7.43
C ALA A 229 17.83 5.10 -8.55
N SER A 230 17.62 4.55 -9.75
CA SER A 230 17.08 5.27 -10.91
C SER A 230 15.58 5.06 -11.11
N THR A 231 14.89 4.33 -10.21
CA THR A 231 13.46 4.02 -10.34
C THR A 231 12.64 4.96 -9.46
N THR A 232 11.99 5.95 -10.08
CA THR A 232 11.05 6.89 -9.44
C THR A 232 9.92 7.26 -10.39
N GLY A 233 8.74 7.57 -9.89
CA GLY A 233 7.55 7.84 -10.68
C GLY A 233 6.97 6.60 -11.40
N THR A 234 7.33 5.40 -10.96
CA THR A 234 6.91 4.14 -11.60
C THR A 234 5.63 3.61 -10.97
N ILE A 235 4.74 3.11 -11.84
CA ILE A 235 3.55 2.35 -11.46
C ILE A 235 3.81 0.88 -11.87
N LEU A 236 4.10 0.03 -10.88
CA LEU A 236 4.44 -1.38 -11.12
C LEU A 236 3.20 -2.26 -10.98
N ALA A 237 2.75 -2.85 -12.08
CA ALA A 237 1.64 -3.79 -12.07
C ALA A 237 2.04 -5.12 -11.40
N VAL A 238 1.21 -5.60 -10.46
CA VAL A 238 1.31 -6.90 -9.80
C VAL A 238 -0.08 -7.52 -9.84
N ASP A 239 -0.59 -7.80 -11.05
CA ASP A 239 -2.01 -7.99 -11.32
C ASP A 239 -2.33 -9.25 -12.15
N GLY A 240 -1.35 -10.14 -12.31
CA GLY A 240 -1.53 -11.35 -13.12
C GLY A 240 -1.84 -11.08 -14.60
N GLY A 241 -1.47 -9.89 -15.11
CA GLY A 241 -1.70 -9.47 -16.50
C GLY A 241 -3.03 -8.76 -16.72
N MET A 242 -3.81 -8.47 -15.67
CA MET A 242 -5.17 -7.93 -15.79
C MET A 242 -5.21 -6.56 -16.48
N GLN A 243 -4.21 -5.72 -16.29
CA GLN A 243 -4.13 -4.41 -16.95
C GLN A 243 -3.73 -4.52 -18.43
N GLY A 244 -2.72 -5.33 -18.73
CA GLY A 244 -2.02 -5.27 -20.02
C GLY A 244 -2.38 -6.37 -21.02
N LEU A 245 -2.84 -7.54 -20.57
CA LEU A 245 -3.07 -8.68 -21.44
C LEU A 245 -4.52 -8.76 -21.92
N ARG A 246 -4.67 -9.22 -23.16
CA ARG A 246 -5.94 -9.60 -23.78
C ARG A 246 -5.77 -11.00 -24.34
N LEU A 247 -6.38 -11.98 -23.67
CA LEU A 247 -6.32 -13.38 -24.09
C LEU A 247 -7.46 -13.68 -25.09
N PRO A 248 -7.23 -14.53 -26.09
CA PRO A 248 -8.33 -15.05 -26.89
C PRO A 248 -9.30 -15.83 -26.00
N LYS A 249 -10.59 -15.79 -26.37
CA LYS A 249 -11.65 -16.57 -25.70
C LYS A 249 -11.54 -18.03 -26.03
#